data_27d2937ba7615696def8389392d876a0
#
_entry.id   27d2937ba7615696def8389392d876a0
#
_cell.length_a   1.000
_cell.length_b   1.000
_cell.length_c   1.000
_cell.angle_alpha   90.00
_cell.angle_beta   90.00
_cell.angle_gamma   90.00
#
_symmetry.space_group_name_H-M   'P 1'
#
loop_
_entity.id
_entity.type
_entity.pdbx_description
1 polymer ?
#
loop_
_entity_poly.entity_id
_entity_poly.type
_entity_poly.pdbx_seq_one_letter_code
_entity_poly.pdbx_strand_id
1 'polypeptide(L)'
;VLSGVGLSASVIAFPLLVLALTGSATASGLVLGAIAAAQLLAGVPAGALADRWDRKTIMLSCEATQGIAAASLVAALWWDVARIPYLVVVAAVIGACAALFRPAEDACLPRVVPAEQLSPAVALNAARASVAQLSGTAVGGFLFAAARFVPFAVDALAHTLACILLVFLRVPPREVRPAPIRHLGREIAAGLQWVWGHRHIRITALCAIVLNLFFSAFYLIIIVLAHARGVPSGQIGIMAAMLGVGGLLGALVASRLSQVVSPYVSIIAVFWVLAGLTPVAAFVDSGYLLGLLLAAMALLPATANTTIITRQLLLTPDDLRGRLSSVLAIVTGVAAALGPVLGGLLAAAVSGTLAVLMCAGGIAAVAVVATLSPTLRNFPRHQASPAELPEVEPQLKTEGHGGP
;
A
#
# COMPACT_ATOMS: atom_id res chain seq x y z
N VAL A 1 -15.22 -7.14 -6.33
CA VAL A 1 -15.08 -7.91 -5.08
C VAL A 1 -14.33 -9.21 -5.32
N LEU A 2 -14.87 -10.08 -6.21
CA LEU A 2 -14.31 -11.41 -6.43
C LEU A 2 -12.83 -11.38 -6.84
N SER A 3 -12.44 -10.60 -7.85
CA SER A 3 -11.03 -10.46 -8.26
C SER A 3 -10.14 -9.89 -7.17
N GLY A 4 -10.65 -8.94 -6.37
CA GLY A 4 -9.92 -8.42 -5.21
C GLY A 4 -9.70 -9.46 -4.10
N VAL A 5 -10.67 -10.36 -3.87
CA VAL A 5 -10.54 -11.49 -2.92
C VAL A 5 -9.50 -12.48 -3.43
N GLY A 6 -9.58 -12.87 -4.72
CA GLY A 6 -8.63 -13.77 -5.36
C GLY A 6 -7.21 -13.24 -5.29
N LEU A 7 -7.01 -11.99 -5.70
CA LEU A 7 -5.72 -11.32 -5.63
C LEU A 7 -5.14 -11.30 -4.21
N SER A 8 -5.94 -10.95 -3.21
CA SER A 8 -5.47 -10.91 -1.81
C SER A 8 -5.15 -12.31 -1.27
N ALA A 9 -5.91 -13.33 -1.70
CA ALA A 9 -5.62 -14.72 -1.39
C ALA A 9 -4.30 -15.19 -2.04
N SER A 10 -4.05 -14.82 -3.28
CA SER A 10 -2.80 -15.12 -3.98
C SER A 10 -1.60 -14.41 -3.34
N VAL A 11 -1.72 -13.14 -2.95
CA VAL A 11 -0.62 -12.37 -2.32
C VAL A 11 -0.12 -13.04 -1.03
N ILE A 12 -1.01 -13.51 -0.15
CA ILE A 12 -0.59 -14.24 1.06
C ILE A 12 -0.12 -15.66 0.75
N ALA A 13 -0.63 -16.27 -0.30
CA ALA A 13 -0.23 -17.62 -0.71
C ALA A 13 1.18 -17.65 -1.33
N PHE A 14 1.66 -16.58 -1.98
CA PHE A 14 2.99 -16.54 -2.61
C PHE A 14 4.13 -16.86 -1.63
N PRO A 15 4.30 -16.17 -0.49
CA PRO A 15 5.38 -16.49 0.44
C PRO A 15 5.25 -17.91 1.00
N LEU A 16 4.03 -18.37 1.26
CA LEU A 16 3.77 -19.74 1.72
C LEU A 16 4.15 -20.77 0.65
N LEU A 17 3.82 -20.49 -0.61
CA LEU A 17 4.18 -21.36 -1.75
C LEU A 17 5.70 -21.45 -1.90
N VAL A 18 6.40 -20.33 -1.89
CA VAL A 18 7.86 -20.31 -2.05
C VAL A 18 8.55 -21.05 -0.89
N LEU A 19 8.08 -20.85 0.33
CA LEU A 19 8.57 -21.59 1.49
C LEU A 19 8.29 -23.09 1.37
N ALA A 20 7.11 -23.48 0.91
CA ALA A 20 6.74 -24.89 0.73
C ALA A 20 7.52 -25.57 -0.41
N LEU A 21 7.94 -24.83 -1.45
CA LEU A 21 8.73 -25.38 -2.58
C LEU A 21 10.22 -25.41 -2.31
N THR A 22 10.76 -24.45 -1.56
CA THR A 22 12.22 -24.24 -1.49
C THR A 22 12.78 -24.15 -0.07
N GLY A 23 11.91 -23.92 0.94
CA GLY A 23 12.37 -23.59 2.30
C GLY A 23 13.07 -22.23 2.41
N SER A 24 13.17 -21.45 1.32
CA SER A 24 13.98 -20.23 1.24
C SER A 24 13.21 -18.98 1.59
N ALA A 25 13.54 -18.37 2.72
CA ALA A 25 13.02 -17.05 3.11
C ALA A 25 13.45 -15.95 2.14
N THR A 26 14.70 -16.02 1.63
CA THR A 26 15.22 -15.07 0.63
C THR A 26 14.39 -15.10 -0.66
N ALA A 27 14.07 -16.31 -1.17
CA ALA A 27 13.24 -16.43 -2.35
C ALA A 27 11.82 -15.88 -2.12
N SER A 28 11.22 -16.08 -0.93
CA SER A 28 9.93 -15.49 -0.55
C SER A 28 10.00 -13.96 -0.54
N GLY A 29 11.08 -13.40 -0.01
CA GLY A 29 11.35 -11.97 -0.02
C GLY A 29 11.48 -11.38 -1.43
N LEU A 30 12.18 -12.10 -2.33
CA LEU A 30 12.30 -11.69 -3.73
C LEU A 30 10.95 -11.67 -4.46
N VAL A 31 10.10 -12.67 -4.26
CA VAL A 31 8.78 -12.74 -4.90
C VAL A 31 7.87 -11.63 -4.40
N LEU A 32 7.80 -11.38 -3.08
CA LEU A 32 7.02 -10.26 -2.54
C LEU A 32 7.60 -8.91 -2.94
N GLY A 33 8.93 -8.78 -2.93
CA GLY A 33 9.64 -7.59 -3.40
C GLY A 33 9.34 -7.31 -4.89
N ALA A 34 9.24 -8.35 -5.72
CA ALA A 34 8.89 -8.22 -7.13
C ALA A 34 7.46 -7.69 -7.34
N ILE A 35 6.48 -8.15 -6.54
CA ILE A 35 5.12 -7.58 -6.55
C ILE A 35 5.17 -6.08 -6.28
N ALA A 36 5.80 -5.68 -5.18
CA ALA A 36 5.84 -4.28 -4.74
C ALA A 36 6.68 -3.40 -5.69
N ALA A 37 7.79 -3.90 -6.21
CA ALA A 37 8.61 -3.20 -7.20
C ALA A 37 7.83 -2.98 -8.51
N ALA A 38 7.12 -4.00 -8.99
CA ALA A 38 6.30 -3.89 -10.19
C ALA A 38 5.11 -2.95 -9.98
N GLN A 39 4.48 -2.97 -8.80
CA GLN A 39 3.45 -2.00 -8.42
C GLN A 39 3.98 -0.57 -8.44
N LEU A 40 5.16 -0.34 -7.90
CA LEU A 40 5.80 0.97 -7.90
C LEU A 40 6.10 1.44 -9.33
N LEU A 41 6.78 0.60 -10.11
CA LEU A 41 7.21 0.95 -11.49
C LEU A 41 6.01 1.19 -12.42
N ALA A 42 4.98 0.36 -12.34
CA ALA A 42 3.77 0.51 -13.13
C ALA A 42 2.86 1.64 -12.59
N GLY A 43 2.85 1.87 -11.28
CA GLY A 43 2.05 2.90 -10.64
C GLY A 43 2.44 4.32 -11.04
N VAL A 44 3.74 4.57 -11.28
CA VAL A 44 4.23 5.89 -11.73
C VAL A 44 3.57 6.36 -13.03
N PRO A 45 3.51 5.57 -14.12
CA PRO A 45 2.82 5.96 -15.35
C PRO A 45 1.31 5.66 -15.33
N ALA A 46 0.78 4.94 -14.35
CA ALA A 46 -0.59 4.42 -14.37
C ALA A 46 -1.67 5.50 -14.54
N GLY A 47 -1.54 6.63 -13.83
CA GLY A 47 -2.45 7.76 -13.98
C GLY A 47 -2.44 8.34 -15.40
N ALA A 48 -1.24 8.57 -15.93
CA ALA A 48 -1.09 9.10 -17.29
C ALA A 48 -1.60 8.12 -18.37
N LEU A 49 -1.47 6.81 -18.14
CA LEU A 49 -2.03 5.79 -19.03
C LEU A 49 -3.57 5.74 -18.93
N ALA A 50 -4.14 5.81 -17.73
CA ALA A 50 -5.58 5.86 -17.50
C ALA A 50 -6.24 7.13 -18.10
N ASP A 51 -5.45 8.20 -18.29
CA ASP A 51 -5.90 9.42 -18.94
C ASP A 51 -5.84 9.35 -20.48
N ARG A 52 -5.00 8.50 -21.05
CA ARG A 52 -4.77 8.40 -22.50
C ARG A 52 -5.48 7.25 -23.15
N TRP A 53 -5.54 6.11 -22.49
CA TRP A 53 -6.11 4.90 -23.04
C TRP A 53 -7.56 4.74 -22.59
N ASP A 54 -8.30 3.94 -23.32
CA ASP A 54 -9.64 3.56 -22.90
C ASP A 54 -9.57 2.76 -21.58
N ARG A 55 -10.21 3.30 -20.55
CA ARG A 55 -10.18 2.76 -19.18
C ARG A 55 -10.72 1.35 -19.10
N LYS A 56 -11.79 1.07 -19.87
CA LYS A 56 -12.37 -0.29 -19.95
C LYS A 56 -11.35 -1.27 -20.53
N THR A 57 -10.63 -0.86 -21.58
CA THR A 57 -9.57 -1.67 -22.21
C THR A 57 -8.43 -1.93 -21.22
N ILE A 58 -7.99 -0.92 -20.45
CA ILE A 58 -6.98 -1.12 -19.38
C ILE A 58 -7.48 -2.14 -18.36
N MET A 59 -8.70 -1.98 -17.85
CA MET A 59 -9.27 -2.89 -16.86
C MET A 59 -9.38 -4.32 -17.39
N LEU A 60 -9.90 -4.49 -18.63
CA LEU A 60 -10.00 -5.80 -19.28
C LEU A 60 -8.64 -6.46 -19.50
N SER A 61 -7.65 -5.69 -19.98
CA SER A 61 -6.31 -6.23 -20.19
C SER A 61 -5.64 -6.65 -18.88
N CYS A 62 -5.83 -5.87 -17.80
CA CYS A 62 -5.29 -6.21 -16.49
C CYS A 62 -5.96 -7.48 -15.92
N GLU A 63 -7.29 -7.58 -15.97
CA GLU A 63 -8.02 -8.77 -15.48
C GLU A 63 -7.65 -10.02 -16.30
N ALA A 64 -7.61 -9.92 -17.63
CA ALA A 64 -7.21 -11.03 -18.49
C ALA A 64 -5.77 -11.48 -18.23
N THR A 65 -4.84 -10.54 -18.11
CA THR A 65 -3.42 -10.83 -17.86
C THR A 65 -3.22 -11.48 -16.49
N GLN A 66 -3.90 -11.00 -15.44
CA GLN A 66 -3.85 -11.59 -14.10
C GLN A 66 -4.47 -13.00 -14.10
N GLY A 67 -5.62 -13.16 -14.75
CA GLY A 67 -6.26 -14.49 -14.90
C GLY A 67 -5.35 -15.50 -15.61
N ILE A 68 -4.70 -15.10 -16.72
CA ILE A 68 -3.75 -15.95 -17.44
C ILE A 68 -2.52 -16.23 -16.57
N ALA A 69 -1.98 -15.26 -15.86
CA ALA A 69 -0.83 -15.42 -14.98
C ALA A 69 -1.14 -16.40 -13.83
N ALA A 70 -2.30 -16.27 -13.19
CA ALA A 70 -2.74 -17.17 -12.13
C ALA A 70 -3.02 -18.58 -12.68
N ALA A 71 -3.68 -18.72 -13.82
CA ALA A 71 -3.92 -20.02 -14.47
C ALA A 71 -2.63 -20.71 -14.90
N SER A 72 -1.66 -19.95 -15.44
CA SER A 72 -0.34 -20.49 -15.79
C SER A 72 0.42 -20.98 -14.56
N LEU A 73 0.25 -20.32 -13.41
CA LEU A 73 0.84 -20.76 -12.15
C LEU A 73 0.20 -22.05 -11.64
N VAL A 74 -1.13 -22.19 -11.76
CA VAL A 74 -1.83 -23.46 -11.46
C VAL A 74 -1.28 -24.58 -12.32
N ALA A 75 -1.14 -24.36 -13.63
CA ALA A 75 -0.57 -25.33 -14.54
C ALA A 75 0.88 -25.70 -14.19
N ALA A 76 1.71 -24.69 -13.89
CA ALA A 76 3.11 -24.92 -13.50
C ALA A 76 3.23 -25.72 -12.20
N LEU A 77 2.32 -25.51 -11.24
CA LEU A 77 2.27 -26.29 -10.00
C LEU A 77 1.75 -27.72 -10.23
N TRP A 78 0.81 -27.90 -11.18
CA TRP A 78 0.29 -29.21 -11.52
C TRP A 78 1.34 -30.11 -12.17
N TRP A 79 2.18 -29.54 -13.03
CA TRP A 79 3.28 -30.26 -13.71
C TRP A 79 4.61 -30.24 -12.96
N ASP A 80 4.65 -29.68 -11.75
CA ASP A 80 5.83 -29.55 -10.89
C ASP A 80 7.03 -28.83 -11.58
N VAL A 81 6.72 -27.86 -12.44
CA VAL A 81 7.72 -27.04 -13.16
C VAL A 81 7.86 -25.62 -12.61
N ALA A 82 7.17 -25.29 -11.52
CA ALA A 82 7.20 -23.98 -10.90
C ALA A 82 8.57 -23.68 -10.29
N ARG A 83 9.33 -22.78 -10.93
CA ARG A 83 10.66 -22.34 -10.51
C ARG A 83 10.66 -20.91 -10.00
N ILE A 84 11.62 -20.53 -9.13
CA ILE A 84 11.67 -19.18 -8.54
C ILE A 84 11.68 -18.06 -9.59
N PRO A 85 12.47 -18.08 -10.68
CA PRO A 85 12.42 -17.02 -11.68
C PRO A 85 11.04 -16.84 -12.30
N TYR A 86 10.34 -17.94 -12.54
CA TYR A 86 8.98 -17.92 -13.06
C TYR A 86 8.00 -17.30 -12.03
N LEU A 87 8.09 -17.68 -10.76
CA LEU A 87 7.29 -17.10 -9.68
C LEU A 87 7.50 -15.59 -9.55
N VAL A 88 8.75 -15.12 -9.67
CA VAL A 88 9.09 -13.69 -9.68
C VAL A 88 8.43 -12.96 -10.84
N VAL A 89 8.44 -13.54 -12.05
CA VAL A 89 7.80 -12.95 -13.23
C VAL A 89 6.28 -12.87 -13.04
N VAL A 90 5.64 -13.96 -12.62
CA VAL A 90 4.18 -13.99 -12.36
C VAL A 90 3.82 -12.95 -11.28
N ALA A 91 4.56 -12.89 -10.20
CA ALA A 91 4.38 -11.94 -9.11
C ALA A 91 4.51 -10.48 -9.61
N ALA A 92 5.51 -10.20 -10.44
CA ALA A 92 5.70 -8.88 -11.04
C ALA A 92 4.56 -8.49 -11.99
N VAL A 93 4.07 -9.43 -12.80
CA VAL A 93 2.91 -9.21 -13.68
C VAL A 93 1.66 -8.86 -12.87
N ILE A 94 1.38 -9.63 -11.81
CA ILE A 94 0.26 -9.37 -10.91
C ILE A 94 0.38 -7.98 -10.27
N GLY A 95 1.57 -7.63 -9.75
CA GLY A 95 1.83 -6.33 -9.15
C GLY A 95 1.63 -5.17 -10.13
N ALA A 96 2.16 -5.29 -11.35
CA ALA A 96 2.01 -4.27 -12.39
C ALA A 96 0.53 -4.07 -12.80
N CYS A 97 -0.19 -5.16 -13.02
CA CYS A 97 -1.61 -5.10 -13.39
C CYS A 97 -2.47 -4.49 -12.25
N ALA A 98 -2.20 -4.83 -10.99
CA ALA A 98 -2.90 -4.23 -9.85
C ALA A 98 -2.70 -2.72 -9.76
N ALA A 99 -1.49 -2.23 -10.06
CA ALA A 99 -1.17 -0.80 -10.07
C ALA A 99 -1.83 -0.04 -11.22
N LEU A 100 -1.98 -0.67 -12.39
CA LEU A 100 -2.63 -0.07 -13.56
C LEU A 100 -4.16 -0.09 -13.46
N PHE A 101 -4.72 -1.14 -12.86
CA PHE A 101 -6.16 -1.33 -12.74
C PHE A 101 -6.82 -0.24 -11.89
N ARG A 102 -6.24 0.06 -10.72
CA ARG A 102 -6.85 0.94 -9.72
C ARG A 102 -7.15 2.36 -10.23
N PRO A 103 -6.21 3.10 -10.86
CA PRO A 103 -6.51 4.42 -11.41
C PRO A 103 -7.56 4.38 -12.53
N ALA A 104 -7.60 3.32 -13.33
CA ALA A 104 -8.59 3.15 -14.38
C ALA A 104 -9.99 2.92 -13.79
N GLU A 105 -10.12 2.09 -12.74
CA GLU A 105 -11.35 1.85 -11.99
C GLU A 105 -11.86 3.14 -11.34
N ASP A 106 -11.01 3.84 -10.57
CA ASP A 106 -11.37 5.09 -9.89
C ASP A 106 -11.83 6.17 -10.87
N ALA A 107 -11.19 6.24 -12.04
CA ALA A 107 -11.55 7.17 -13.09
C ALA A 107 -12.82 6.78 -13.88
N CYS A 108 -13.22 5.49 -13.87
CA CYS A 108 -14.48 5.03 -14.46
C CYS A 108 -15.70 5.37 -13.58
N LEU A 109 -15.52 5.36 -12.26
CA LEU A 109 -16.62 5.47 -11.29
C LEU A 109 -17.53 6.69 -11.54
N PRO A 110 -17.00 7.94 -11.74
CA PRO A 110 -17.84 9.12 -12.00
C PRO A 110 -18.61 9.09 -13.34
N ARG A 111 -18.32 8.10 -14.22
CA ARG A 111 -18.97 7.96 -15.53
C ARG A 111 -20.11 6.95 -15.54
N VAL A 112 -20.12 6.04 -14.59
CA VAL A 112 -21.13 4.99 -14.47
C VAL A 112 -22.14 5.27 -13.35
N VAL A 113 -21.86 6.31 -12.52
CA VAL A 113 -22.72 6.67 -11.40
C VAL A 113 -23.17 8.14 -11.56
N PRO A 114 -24.47 8.47 -11.33
CA PRO A 114 -24.96 9.85 -11.30
C PRO A 114 -24.20 10.70 -10.26
N ALA A 115 -24.06 12.01 -10.52
CA ALA A 115 -23.28 12.92 -9.67
C ALA A 115 -23.76 12.91 -8.20
N GLU A 116 -25.08 12.78 -7.99
CA GLU A 116 -25.72 12.75 -6.67
C GLU A 116 -25.34 11.51 -5.86
N GLN A 117 -24.98 10.41 -6.54
CA GLN A 117 -24.61 9.13 -5.94
C GLN A 117 -23.09 8.90 -5.90
N LEU A 118 -22.29 9.86 -6.37
CA LEU A 118 -20.84 9.67 -6.48
C LEU A 118 -20.18 9.48 -5.12
N SER A 119 -20.54 10.27 -4.11
CA SER A 119 -19.97 10.15 -2.76
C SER A 119 -20.24 8.79 -2.11
N PRO A 120 -21.50 8.28 -2.05
CA PRO A 120 -21.76 6.93 -1.55
C PRO A 120 -21.09 5.84 -2.42
N ALA A 121 -20.98 6.02 -3.74
CA ALA A 121 -20.31 5.06 -4.61
C ALA A 121 -18.79 4.96 -4.32
N VAL A 122 -18.12 6.09 -4.09
CA VAL A 122 -16.71 6.12 -3.68
C VAL A 122 -16.52 5.42 -2.33
N ALA A 123 -17.39 5.71 -1.36
CA ALA A 123 -17.35 5.07 -0.04
C ALA A 123 -17.58 3.54 -0.14
N LEU A 124 -18.54 3.11 -0.95
CA LEU A 124 -18.81 1.70 -1.21
C LEU A 124 -17.63 1.01 -1.91
N ASN A 125 -16.99 1.68 -2.87
CA ASN A 125 -15.81 1.14 -3.56
C ASN A 125 -14.64 0.94 -2.58
N ALA A 126 -14.39 1.88 -1.69
CA ALA A 126 -13.38 1.77 -0.65
C ALA A 126 -13.70 0.64 0.35
N ALA A 127 -14.96 0.54 0.80
CA ALA A 127 -15.41 -0.53 1.68
C ALA A 127 -15.27 -1.91 1.01
N ARG A 128 -15.67 -2.02 -0.28
CA ARG A 128 -15.49 -3.22 -1.10
C ARG A 128 -14.04 -3.66 -1.18
N ALA A 129 -13.11 -2.71 -1.40
CA ALA A 129 -11.68 -3.01 -1.47
C ALA A 129 -11.15 -3.53 -0.13
N SER A 130 -11.55 -2.92 0.98
CA SER A 130 -11.17 -3.35 2.33
C SER A 130 -11.70 -4.75 2.65
N VAL A 131 -12.98 -5.01 2.36
CA VAL A 131 -13.59 -6.33 2.57
C VAL A 131 -12.89 -7.39 1.71
N ALA A 132 -12.60 -7.10 0.44
CA ALA A 132 -11.90 -8.01 -0.44
C ALA A 132 -10.48 -8.33 0.08
N GLN A 133 -9.77 -7.33 0.55
CA GLN A 133 -8.43 -7.52 1.13
C GLN A 133 -8.47 -8.37 2.40
N LEU A 134 -9.35 -8.05 3.35
CA LEU A 134 -9.46 -8.77 4.61
C LEU A 134 -9.89 -10.22 4.41
N SER A 135 -11.00 -10.43 3.67
CA SER A 135 -11.53 -11.76 3.42
C SER A 135 -10.58 -12.60 2.56
N GLY A 136 -10.01 -12.02 1.51
CA GLY A 136 -9.08 -12.71 0.62
C GLY A 136 -7.82 -13.17 1.34
N THR A 137 -7.24 -12.32 2.19
CA THR A 137 -6.06 -12.69 2.98
C THR A 137 -6.36 -13.80 3.96
N ALA A 138 -7.50 -13.74 4.68
CA ALA A 138 -7.91 -14.80 5.60
C ALA A 138 -8.18 -16.13 4.85
N VAL A 139 -8.99 -16.06 3.80
CA VAL A 139 -9.39 -17.23 3.00
C VAL A 139 -8.18 -17.84 2.29
N GLY A 140 -7.23 -17.02 1.82
CA GLY A 140 -6.04 -17.47 1.11
C GLY A 140 -5.19 -18.47 1.89
N GLY A 141 -5.05 -18.28 3.20
CA GLY A 141 -4.36 -19.23 4.07
C GLY A 141 -5.08 -20.58 4.18
N PHE A 142 -6.43 -20.59 4.26
CA PHE A 142 -7.22 -21.84 4.29
C PHE A 142 -7.22 -22.53 2.93
N LEU A 143 -7.34 -21.78 1.84
CA LEU A 143 -7.24 -22.33 0.49
C LEU A 143 -5.88 -22.99 0.26
N PHE A 144 -4.80 -22.35 0.74
CA PHE A 144 -3.46 -22.89 0.65
C PHE A 144 -3.29 -24.18 1.50
N ALA A 145 -3.93 -24.25 2.65
CA ALA A 145 -3.94 -25.43 3.50
C ALA A 145 -4.66 -26.62 2.83
N ALA A 146 -5.68 -26.36 2.01
CA ALA A 146 -6.38 -27.42 1.25
C ALA A 146 -5.48 -27.99 0.13
N ALA A 147 -4.88 -27.14 -0.70
CA ALA A 147 -3.81 -27.51 -1.63
C ALA A 147 -3.06 -26.24 -2.11
N ARG A 148 -1.76 -26.37 -2.41
CA ARG A 148 -0.88 -25.25 -2.78
C ARG A 148 -1.34 -24.45 -3.99
N PHE A 149 -2.06 -25.07 -4.94
CA PHE A 149 -2.54 -24.42 -6.16
C PHE A 149 -3.92 -23.76 -6.01
N VAL A 150 -4.71 -24.13 -4.98
CA VAL A 150 -6.11 -23.70 -4.83
C VAL A 150 -6.28 -22.18 -4.74
N PRO A 151 -5.46 -21.42 -3.98
CA PRO A 151 -5.57 -19.95 -3.95
C PRO A 151 -5.46 -19.33 -5.34
N PHE A 152 -4.53 -19.83 -6.14
CA PHE A 152 -4.26 -19.33 -7.50
C PHE A 152 -5.33 -19.79 -8.50
N ALA A 153 -5.94 -20.94 -8.30
CA ALA A 153 -7.08 -21.40 -9.10
C ALA A 153 -8.32 -20.53 -8.83
N VAL A 154 -8.59 -20.21 -7.58
CA VAL A 154 -9.67 -19.28 -7.20
C VAL A 154 -9.40 -17.89 -7.76
N ASP A 155 -8.16 -17.42 -7.73
CA ASP A 155 -7.75 -16.14 -8.30
C ASP A 155 -7.95 -16.10 -9.82
N ALA A 156 -7.49 -17.12 -10.53
CA ALA A 156 -7.70 -17.25 -11.98
C ALA A 156 -9.19 -17.24 -12.37
N LEU A 157 -10.02 -17.97 -11.62
CA LEU A 157 -11.46 -18.01 -11.82
C LEU A 157 -12.11 -16.65 -11.54
N ALA A 158 -11.70 -15.97 -10.46
CA ALA A 158 -12.20 -14.67 -10.07
C ALA A 158 -11.87 -13.59 -11.11
N HIS A 159 -10.66 -13.59 -11.65
CA HIS A 159 -10.25 -12.67 -12.72
C HIS A 159 -10.95 -12.99 -14.05
N THR A 160 -11.14 -14.27 -14.37
CA THR A 160 -11.91 -14.68 -15.56
C THR A 160 -13.35 -14.19 -15.47
N LEU A 161 -14.01 -14.39 -14.32
CA LEU A 161 -15.36 -13.90 -14.10
C LEU A 161 -15.44 -12.37 -14.14
N ALA A 162 -14.47 -11.67 -13.53
CA ALA A 162 -14.39 -10.21 -13.58
C ALA A 162 -14.22 -9.72 -15.03
N CYS A 163 -13.37 -10.37 -15.81
CA CYS A 163 -13.19 -10.07 -17.23
C CYS A 163 -14.50 -10.21 -18.02
N ILE A 164 -15.23 -11.31 -17.82
CA ILE A 164 -16.54 -11.55 -18.45
C ILE A 164 -17.53 -10.43 -18.07
N LEU A 165 -17.64 -10.10 -16.79
CA LEU A 165 -18.53 -9.05 -16.31
C LEU A 165 -18.15 -7.67 -16.86
N LEU A 166 -16.85 -7.35 -16.99
CA LEU A 166 -16.37 -6.10 -17.56
C LEU A 166 -16.70 -5.99 -19.07
N VAL A 167 -16.77 -7.08 -19.80
CA VAL A 167 -17.20 -7.04 -21.22
C VAL A 167 -18.61 -6.45 -21.35
N PHE A 168 -19.51 -6.77 -20.43
CA PHE A 168 -20.90 -6.27 -20.42
C PHE A 168 -21.03 -4.85 -19.84
N LEU A 169 -19.99 -4.33 -19.17
CA LEU A 169 -20.01 -2.98 -18.63
C LEU A 169 -20.01 -1.96 -19.77
N ARG A 170 -21.04 -1.12 -19.82
CA ARG A 170 -21.12 -0.01 -20.79
C ARG A 170 -20.52 1.24 -20.17
N VAL A 171 -19.34 1.62 -20.65
CA VAL A 171 -18.69 2.89 -20.28
C VAL A 171 -18.86 3.86 -21.44
N PRO A 172 -19.43 5.05 -21.23
CA PRO A 172 -19.56 6.06 -22.29
C PRO A 172 -18.18 6.40 -22.89
N PRO A 173 -18.07 6.54 -24.21
CA PRO A 173 -16.80 6.89 -24.85
C PRO A 173 -16.30 8.26 -24.36
N ARG A 174 -14.98 8.40 -24.28
CA ARG A 174 -14.31 9.65 -23.90
C ARG A 174 -13.64 10.25 -25.12
N GLU A 175 -13.76 11.58 -25.29
CA GLU A 175 -12.80 12.32 -26.11
C GLU A 175 -11.43 12.27 -25.41
N VAL A 176 -10.51 11.54 -26.00
CA VAL A 176 -9.14 11.42 -25.50
C VAL A 176 -8.40 12.73 -25.79
N ARG A 177 -8.15 13.53 -24.76
CA ARG A 177 -7.23 14.67 -24.87
C ARG A 177 -5.83 14.20 -24.48
N PRO A 178 -4.89 14.08 -25.41
CA PRO A 178 -3.53 13.64 -25.10
C PRO A 178 -2.81 14.71 -24.27
N ALA A 179 -2.61 14.46 -23.00
CA ALA A 179 -1.70 15.25 -22.17
C ALA A 179 -0.25 14.78 -22.41
N PRO A 180 0.72 15.68 -22.61
CA PRO A 180 2.11 15.28 -22.88
C PRO A 180 2.77 14.69 -21.63
N ILE A 181 3.29 13.42 -21.72
CA ILE A 181 4.12 12.80 -20.64
C ILE A 181 5.50 13.50 -20.53
N ARG A 182 5.78 14.46 -21.37
CA ARG A 182 7.13 15.02 -21.59
C ARG A 182 7.85 15.58 -20.35
N HIS A 183 7.17 15.67 -19.19
CA HIS A 183 7.73 16.35 -18.02
C HIS A 183 7.69 15.53 -16.73
N LEU A 184 7.31 14.24 -16.76
CA LEU A 184 7.21 13.40 -15.55
C LEU A 184 8.49 13.41 -14.69
N GLY A 185 9.66 13.25 -15.34
CA GLY A 185 10.95 13.33 -14.62
C GLY A 185 11.20 14.71 -13.99
N ARG A 186 10.77 15.79 -14.66
CA ARG A 186 10.90 17.15 -14.16
C ARG A 186 9.94 17.42 -13.00
N GLU A 187 8.75 16.86 -13.05
CA GLU A 187 7.75 16.95 -11.99
C GLU A 187 8.19 16.18 -10.74
N ILE A 188 8.75 14.97 -10.91
CA ILE A 188 9.34 14.20 -9.80
C ILE A 188 10.52 14.96 -9.20
N ALA A 189 11.41 15.51 -10.03
CA ALA A 189 12.55 16.29 -9.56
C ALA A 189 12.11 17.54 -8.76
N ALA A 190 11.09 18.26 -9.25
CA ALA A 190 10.54 19.41 -8.54
C ALA A 190 9.90 19.02 -7.20
N GLY A 191 9.14 17.92 -7.16
CA GLY A 191 8.58 17.37 -5.92
C GLY A 191 9.67 16.94 -4.93
N LEU A 192 10.73 16.28 -5.42
CA LEU A 192 11.88 15.89 -4.58
C LEU A 192 12.63 17.13 -4.02
N GLN A 193 12.84 18.14 -4.87
CA GLN A 193 13.44 19.41 -4.45
C GLN A 193 12.60 20.09 -3.35
N TRP A 194 11.27 20.07 -3.48
CA TRP A 194 10.35 20.59 -2.47
C TRP A 194 10.48 19.83 -1.15
N VAL A 195 10.43 18.49 -1.19
CA VAL A 195 10.60 17.64 0.01
C VAL A 195 11.94 17.91 0.70
N TRP A 196 13.02 18.02 -0.08
CA TRP A 196 14.37 18.26 0.47
C TRP A 196 14.54 19.66 1.03
N GLY A 197 13.90 20.67 0.45
CA GLY A 197 13.91 22.06 0.92
C GLY A 197 13.15 22.27 2.23
N HIS A 198 12.13 21.43 2.53
CA HIS A 198 11.27 21.60 3.69
C HIS A 198 11.59 20.60 4.81
N ARG A 199 12.26 21.09 5.85
CA ARG A 199 12.79 20.26 6.95
C ARG A 199 11.75 19.34 7.61
N HIS A 200 10.52 19.84 7.82
CA HIS A 200 9.42 19.05 8.41
C HIS A 200 8.98 17.91 7.48
N ILE A 201 8.80 18.20 6.18
CA ILE A 201 8.39 17.21 5.18
C ILE A 201 9.48 16.16 5.02
N ARG A 202 10.74 16.59 4.94
CA ARG A 202 11.90 15.70 4.80
C ARG A 202 12.02 14.72 5.97
N ILE A 203 11.92 15.20 7.22
CA ILE A 203 12.05 14.33 8.39
C ILE A 203 10.89 13.33 8.47
N THR A 204 9.65 13.78 8.26
CA THR A 204 8.49 12.87 8.27
C THR A 204 8.57 11.84 7.15
N ALA A 205 9.04 12.22 5.94
CA ALA A 205 9.26 11.30 4.84
C ALA A 205 10.36 10.26 5.17
N LEU A 206 11.51 10.68 5.69
CA LEU A 206 12.58 9.76 6.08
C LEU A 206 12.14 8.79 7.18
N CYS A 207 11.42 9.27 8.18
CA CYS A 207 10.86 8.39 9.22
C CYS A 207 9.87 7.39 8.61
N ALA A 208 9.01 7.82 7.69
CA ALA A 208 8.06 6.94 7.02
C ALA A 208 8.76 5.87 6.16
N ILE A 209 9.83 6.23 5.45
CA ILE A 209 10.62 5.28 4.64
C ILE A 209 11.17 4.16 5.53
N VAL A 210 11.90 4.56 6.58
CA VAL A 210 12.58 3.59 7.44
C VAL A 210 11.57 2.72 8.19
N LEU A 211 10.46 3.31 8.64
CA LEU A 211 9.38 2.56 9.28
C LEU A 211 8.76 1.54 8.31
N ASN A 212 8.40 1.96 7.10
CA ASN A 212 7.83 1.05 6.10
C ASN A 212 8.81 -0.06 5.70
N LEU A 213 10.10 0.25 5.59
CA LEU A 213 11.14 -0.73 5.29
C LEU A 213 11.19 -1.83 6.35
N PHE A 214 11.37 -1.45 7.63
CA PHE A 214 11.47 -2.42 8.71
C PHE A 214 10.15 -3.12 9.00
N PHE A 215 9.02 -2.44 8.87
CA PHE A 215 7.71 -3.07 9.05
C PHE A 215 7.42 -4.10 7.96
N SER A 216 7.72 -3.79 6.69
CA SER A 216 7.56 -4.74 5.58
C SER A 216 8.52 -5.92 5.70
N ALA A 217 9.76 -5.69 6.17
CA ALA A 217 10.71 -6.74 6.48
C ALA A 217 10.19 -7.64 7.62
N PHE A 218 9.75 -7.04 8.71
CA PHE A 218 9.16 -7.74 9.85
C PHE A 218 7.94 -8.57 9.45
N TYR A 219 7.06 -8.03 8.60
CA TYR A 219 5.86 -8.75 8.15
C TYR A 219 6.22 -10.06 7.43
N LEU A 220 7.24 -10.06 6.57
CA LEU A 220 7.72 -11.30 5.96
C LEU A 220 8.38 -12.23 6.97
N ILE A 221 9.26 -11.69 7.86
CA ILE A 221 9.95 -12.49 8.87
C ILE A 221 8.95 -13.22 9.75
N ILE A 222 7.84 -12.57 10.15
CA ILE A 222 6.84 -13.21 11.02
C ILE A 222 6.08 -14.33 10.28
N ILE A 223 5.82 -14.20 8.98
CA ILE A 223 5.23 -15.27 8.17
C ILE A 223 6.19 -16.47 8.10
N VAL A 224 7.48 -16.20 7.83
CA VAL A 224 8.53 -17.24 7.77
C VAL A 224 8.68 -17.92 9.12
N LEU A 225 8.73 -17.15 10.20
CA LEU A 225 8.87 -17.66 11.57
C LEU A 225 7.67 -18.49 11.99
N ALA A 226 6.46 -18.03 11.72
CA ALA A 226 5.22 -18.78 12.01
C ALA A 226 5.20 -20.10 11.22
N HIS A 227 5.57 -20.07 9.94
CA HIS A 227 5.67 -21.28 9.11
C HIS A 227 6.72 -22.26 9.66
N ALA A 228 7.91 -21.76 10.02
CA ALA A 228 8.99 -22.57 10.58
C ALA A 228 8.63 -23.20 11.96
N ARG A 229 7.74 -22.55 12.73
CA ARG A 229 7.19 -23.08 13.99
C ARG A 229 6.03 -24.05 13.81
N GLY A 230 5.66 -24.36 12.56
CA GLY A 230 4.57 -25.28 12.24
C GLY A 230 3.17 -24.69 12.41
N VAL A 231 3.02 -23.35 12.47
CA VAL A 231 1.71 -22.70 12.51
C VAL A 231 0.95 -23.04 11.22
N PRO A 232 -0.29 -23.56 11.31
CA PRO A 232 -1.08 -23.90 10.11
C PRO A 232 -1.29 -22.71 9.17
N SER A 233 -1.23 -22.95 7.87
CA SER A 233 -1.37 -21.88 6.85
C SER A 233 -2.66 -21.09 7.00
N GLY A 234 -3.77 -21.73 7.41
CA GLY A 234 -5.03 -21.05 7.72
C GLY A 234 -4.89 -20.02 8.86
N GLN A 235 -4.13 -20.35 9.91
CA GLN A 235 -3.86 -19.38 11.01
C GLN A 235 -2.95 -18.24 10.53
N ILE A 236 -1.99 -18.51 9.62
CA ILE A 236 -1.15 -17.46 9.00
C ILE A 236 -2.02 -16.52 8.15
N GLY A 237 -3.01 -17.03 7.43
CA GLY A 237 -3.99 -16.20 6.72
C GLY A 237 -4.82 -15.31 7.64
N ILE A 238 -5.31 -15.85 8.77
CA ILE A 238 -6.01 -15.06 9.80
C ILE A 238 -5.08 -14.02 10.41
N MET A 239 -3.87 -14.38 10.75
CA MET A 239 -2.83 -13.48 11.27
C MET A 239 -2.65 -12.27 10.33
N ALA A 240 -2.50 -12.54 9.03
CA ALA A 240 -2.33 -11.49 8.03
C ALA A 240 -3.60 -10.63 7.85
N ALA A 241 -4.79 -11.22 7.90
CA ALA A 241 -6.06 -10.49 7.83
C ALA A 241 -6.27 -9.58 9.06
N MET A 242 -5.88 -10.00 10.24
CA MET A 242 -6.00 -9.20 11.47
C MET A 242 -5.20 -7.90 11.42
N LEU A 243 -4.07 -7.85 10.69
CA LEU A 243 -3.36 -6.60 10.37
C LEU A 243 -4.30 -5.60 9.68
N GLY A 244 -5.05 -6.06 8.70
CA GLY A 244 -6.04 -5.22 7.98
C GLY A 244 -7.22 -4.81 8.87
N VAL A 245 -7.70 -5.71 9.74
CA VAL A 245 -8.74 -5.38 10.74
C VAL A 245 -8.26 -4.26 11.66
N GLY A 246 -7.05 -4.36 12.18
CA GLY A 246 -6.44 -3.32 13.01
C GLY A 246 -6.34 -1.98 12.27
N GLY A 247 -5.91 -1.99 11.00
CA GLY A 247 -5.84 -0.81 10.15
C GLY A 247 -7.21 -0.17 9.90
N LEU A 248 -8.25 -0.99 9.66
CA LEU A 248 -9.63 -0.52 9.49
C LEU A 248 -10.17 0.14 10.78
N LEU A 249 -10.01 -0.53 11.92
CA LEU A 249 -10.39 0.03 13.22
C LEU A 249 -9.63 1.33 13.52
N GLY A 250 -8.32 1.35 13.22
CA GLY A 250 -7.49 2.54 13.33
C GLY A 250 -8.01 3.70 12.47
N ALA A 251 -8.42 3.42 11.23
CA ALA A 251 -8.97 4.43 10.33
C ALA A 251 -10.30 5.01 10.82
N LEU A 252 -11.17 4.17 11.42
CA LEU A 252 -12.45 4.63 12.01
C LEU A 252 -12.23 5.59 13.19
N VAL A 253 -11.18 5.37 13.97
CA VAL A 253 -10.86 6.20 15.16
C VAL A 253 -9.97 7.38 14.80
N ALA A 254 -9.26 7.31 13.68
CA ALA A 254 -8.24 8.29 13.27
C ALA A 254 -8.78 9.74 13.22
N SER A 255 -9.98 9.96 12.71
CA SER A 255 -10.59 11.29 12.59
C SER A 255 -10.83 11.96 13.97
N ARG A 256 -11.27 11.20 14.96
CA ARG A 256 -11.46 11.69 16.32
C ARG A 256 -10.13 11.86 17.05
N LEU A 257 -9.24 10.88 16.92
CA LEU A 257 -7.96 10.87 17.61
C LEU A 257 -7.03 11.99 17.12
N SER A 258 -7.04 12.29 15.81
CA SER A 258 -6.26 13.40 15.22
C SER A 258 -6.68 14.79 15.69
N GLN A 259 -7.92 14.95 16.21
CA GLN A 259 -8.42 16.22 16.78
C GLN A 259 -7.96 16.41 18.22
N VAL A 260 -7.77 15.32 18.99
CA VAL A 260 -7.45 15.37 20.42
C VAL A 260 -5.95 15.26 20.66
N VAL A 261 -5.26 14.44 19.85
CA VAL A 261 -3.83 14.14 20.03
C VAL A 261 -2.98 15.07 19.18
N SER A 262 -1.91 15.65 19.77
CA SER A 262 -0.99 16.50 19.02
C SER A 262 -0.28 15.69 17.90
N PRO A 263 0.08 16.34 16.77
CA PRO A 263 0.78 15.67 15.67
C PRO A 263 2.06 14.96 16.10
N TYR A 264 2.82 15.61 16.97
CA TYR A 264 4.05 15.04 17.54
C TYR A 264 3.77 13.74 18.30
N VAL A 265 2.80 13.76 19.21
CA VAL A 265 2.45 12.57 20.01
C VAL A 265 1.90 11.45 19.13
N SER A 266 1.07 11.77 18.13
CA SER A 266 0.55 10.77 17.19
C SER A 266 1.68 10.05 16.44
N ILE A 267 2.67 10.80 15.95
CA ILE A 267 3.81 10.23 15.20
C ILE A 267 4.67 9.37 16.13
N ILE A 268 5.03 9.88 17.31
CA ILE A 268 5.93 9.17 18.23
C ILE A 268 5.27 7.94 18.82
N ALA A 269 3.97 8.00 19.14
CA ALA A 269 3.24 6.86 19.68
C ALA A 269 3.28 5.66 18.73
N VAL A 270 3.15 5.88 17.41
CA VAL A 270 3.28 4.81 16.41
C VAL A 270 4.64 4.13 16.51
N PHE A 271 5.73 4.92 16.53
CA PHE A 271 7.09 4.35 16.58
C PHE A 271 7.33 3.56 17.87
N TRP A 272 6.92 4.09 19.04
CA TRP A 272 7.14 3.41 20.31
C TRP A 272 6.25 2.18 20.49
N VAL A 273 4.99 2.24 20.02
CA VAL A 273 4.10 1.06 20.03
C VAL A 273 4.66 -0.03 19.12
N LEU A 274 5.11 0.31 17.92
CA LEU A 274 5.73 -0.67 17.03
C LEU A 274 7.04 -1.20 17.60
N ALA A 275 7.91 -0.34 18.15
CA ALA A 275 9.17 -0.76 18.76
C ALA A 275 8.95 -1.69 19.98
N GLY A 276 7.90 -1.44 20.77
CA GLY A 276 7.57 -2.26 21.95
C GLY A 276 6.87 -3.58 21.59
N LEU A 277 5.99 -3.57 20.59
CA LEU A 277 5.22 -4.77 20.22
C LEU A 277 6.00 -5.71 19.28
N THR A 278 6.90 -5.18 18.43
CA THR A 278 7.67 -6.03 17.50
C THR A 278 8.47 -7.14 18.21
N PRO A 279 9.22 -6.89 19.32
CA PRO A 279 9.95 -7.95 20.00
C PRO A 279 9.04 -9.03 20.58
N VAL A 280 7.81 -8.68 20.99
CA VAL A 280 6.84 -9.64 21.57
C VAL A 280 6.51 -10.73 20.56
N ALA A 281 6.45 -10.41 19.26
CA ALA A 281 6.19 -11.39 18.22
C ALA A 281 7.23 -12.52 18.16
N ALA A 282 8.45 -12.28 18.63
CA ALA A 282 9.49 -13.31 18.67
C ALA A 282 9.19 -14.46 19.65
N PHE A 283 8.33 -14.22 20.63
CA PHE A 283 8.03 -15.15 21.73
C PHE A 283 6.60 -15.73 21.66
N VAL A 284 5.86 -15.40 20.61
CA VAL A 284 4.46 -15.86 20.41
C VAL A 284 4.44 -16.96 19.38
N ASP A 285 3.92 -18.14 19.73
CA ASP A 285 3.84 -19.31 18.86
C ASP A 285 2.45 -19.52 18.22
N SER A 286 1.43 -18.81 18.69
CA SER A 286 0.08 -18.91 18.17
C SER A 286 -0.17 -17.91 17.04
N GLY A 287 -0.64 -18.37 15.88
CA GLY A 287 -1.03 -17.51 14.76
C GLY A 287 -2.14 -16.53 15.11
N TYR A 288 -3.06 -16.87 16.00
CA TYR A 288 -4.12 -15.97 16.46
C TYR A 288 -3.58 -14.83 17.32
N LEU A 289 -2.66 -15.14 18.26
CA LEU A 289 -2.04 -14.14 19.11
C LEU A 289 -1.11 -13.22 18.30
N LEU A 290 -0.36 -13.77 17.34
CA LEU A 290 0.40 -12.97 16.37
C LEU A 290 -0.52 -12.05 15.55
N GLY A 291 -1.70 -12.53 15.16
CA GLY A 291 -2.70 -11.72 14.46
C GLY A 291 -3.22 -10.58 15.34
N LEU A 292 -3.54 -10.86 16.61
CA LEU A 292 -3.96 -9.82 17.56
C LEU A 292 -2.87 -8.76 17.76
N LEU A 293 -1.61 -9.19 17.85
CA LEU A 293 -0.46 -8.30 17.94
C LEU A 293 -0.34 -7.40 16.70
N LEU A 294 -0.45 -7.98 15.50
CA LEU A 294 -0.43 -7.22 14.25
C LEU A 294 -1.61 -6.25 14.16
N ALA A 295 -2.81 -6.64 14.61
CA ALA A 295 -3.95 -5.74 14.68
C ALA A 295 -3.69 -4.56 15.61
N ALA A 296 -3.13 -4.80 16.79
CA ALA A 296 -2.75 -3.74 17.73
C ALA A 296 -1.69 -2.78 17.13
N MET A 297 -0.70 -3.33 16.40
CA MET A 297 0.32 -2.56 15.70
C MET A 297 -0.25 -1.68 14.58
N ALA A 298 -1.35 -2.10 13.94
CA ALA A 298 -1.97 -1.40 12.83
C ALA A 298 -2.96 -0.28 13.24
N LEU A 299 -3.35 -0.21 14.50
CA LEU A 299 -4.34 0.76 14.98
C LEU A 299 -3.89 2.22 14.85
N LEU A 300 -2.68 2.53 15.28
CA LEU A 300 -2.19 3.92 15.37
C LEU A 300 -1.66 4.50 14.04
N PRO A 301 -1.08 3.72 13.12
CA PRO A 301 -0.54 4.25 11.86
C PRO A 301 -1.55 5.06 11.04
N ALA A 302 -2.84 4.68 11.05
CA ALA A 302 -3.88 5.41 10.36
C ALA A 302 -4.02 6.86 10.88
N THR A 303 -3.99 7.06 12.20
CA THR A 303 -4.05 8.39 12.83
C THR A 303 -2.83 9.24 12.48
N ALA A 304 -1.62 8.67 12.59
CA ALA A 304 -0.40 9.39 12.24
C ALA A 304 -0.36 9.76 10.75
N ASN A 305 -0.73 8.84 9.86
CA ASN A 305 -0.82 9.09 8.43
C ASN A 305 -1.79 10.23 8.10
N THR A 306 -3.00 10.19 8.66
CA THR A 306 -3.99 11.27 8.47
C THR A 306 -3.42 12.60 8.92
N THR A 307 -2.80 12.65 10.10
CA THR A 307 -2.18 13.87 10.64
C THR A 307 -1.04 14.37 9.77
N ILE A 308 -0.14 13.49 9.33
CA ILE A 308 1.01 13.84 8.48
C ILE A 308 0.54 14.37 7.13
N ILE A 309 -0.35 13.61 6.44
CA ILE A 309 -0.84 13.97 5.10
C ILE A 309 -1.58 15.31 5.15
N THR A 310 -2.48 15.51 6.11
CA THR A 310 -3.21 16.78 6.26
C THR A 310 -2.25 17.95 6.42
N ARG A 311 -1.21 17.82 7.25
CA ARG A 311 -0.23 18.89 7.47
C ARG A 311 0.66 19.12 6.26
N GLN A 312 1.08 18.07 5.58
CA GLN A 312 1.87 18.20 4.35
C GLN A 312 1.10 18.93 3.26
N LEU A 313 -0.21 18.64 3.12
CA LEU A 313 -1.08 19.34 2.16
C LEU A 313 -1.28 20.81 2.53
N LEU A 314 -1.44 21.15 3.81
CA LEU A 314 -1.59 22.54 4.27
C LEU A 314 -0.31 23.36 4.09
N LEU A 315 0.87 22.73 4.22
CA LEU A 315 2.18 23.39 4.06
C LEU A 315 2.65 23.48 2.60
N THR A 316 1.92 22.87 1.67
CA THR A 316 2.34 22.77 0.27
C THR A 316 1.40 23.58 -0.64
N PRO A 317 1.94 24.47 -1.49
CA PRO A 317 1.16 25.19 -2.49
C PRO A 317 0.38 24.24 -3.41
N ASP A 318 -0.77 24.67 -3.89
CA ASP A 318 -1.71 23.85 -4.64
C ASP A 318 -1.09 23.19 -5.90
N ASP A 319 -0.22 23.93 -6.60
CA ASP A 319 0.48 23.47 -7.81
C ASP A 319 1.55 22.39 -7.51
N LEU A 320 1.99 22.25 -6.26
CA LEU A 320 2.99 21.25 -5.84
C LEU A 320 2.40 20.05 -5.08
N ARG A 321 1.12 20.08 -4.66
CA ARG A 321 0.49 19.00 -3.88
C ARG A 321 0.53 17.65 -4.60
N GLY A 322 0.23 17.64 -5.90
CA GLY A 322 0.29 16.41 -6.70
C GLY A 322 1.71 15.85 -6.82
N ARG A 323 2.71 16.74 -6.99
CA ARG A 323 4.12 16.35 -7.07
C ARG A 323 4.63 15.80 -5.75
N LEU A 324 4.26 16.43 -4.62
CA LEU A 324 4.57 15.93 -3.28
C LEU A 324 4.01 14.53 -3.05
N SER A 325 2.72 14.33 -3.34
CA SER A 325 2.06 13.02 -3.19
C SER A 325 2.72 11.94 -4.03
N SER A 326 3.11 12.26 -5.26
CA SER A 326 3.82 11.32 -6.15
C SER A 326 5.19 10.95 -5.61
N VAL A 327 5.97 11.92 -5.11
CA VAL A 327 7.29 11.66 -4.51
C VAL A 327 7.17 10.80 -3.26
N LEU A 328 6.21 11.10 -2.38
CA LEU A 328 5.98 10.30 -1.17
C LEU A 328 5.55 8.87 -1.50
N ALA A 329 4.69 8.69 -2.51
CA ALA A 329 4.29 7.37 -2.99
C ALA A 329 5.47 6.57 -3.56
N ILE A 330 6.35 7.21 -4.35
CA ILE A 330 7.56 6.56 -4.88
C ILE A 330 8.48 6.13 -3.73
N VAL A 331 8.73 7.01 -2.80
CA VAL A 331 9.67 6.78 -1.70
C VAL A 331 9.18 5.68 -0.75
N THR A 332 7.89 5.71 -0.38
CA THR A 332 7.29 4.64 0.43
C THR A 332 7.16 3.34 -0.34
N GLY A 333 6.91 3.39 -1.65
CA GLY A 333 6.88 2.23 -2.53
C GLY A 333 8.24 1.53 -2.67
N VAL A 334 9.34 2.29 -2.73
CA VAL A 334 10.70 1.73 -2.70
C VAL A 334 10.93 0.98 -1.39
N ALA A 335 10.55 1.56 -0.25
CA ALA A 335 10.67 0.90 1.05
C ALA A 335 9.82 -0.38 1.13
N ALA A 336 8.60 -0.36 0.58
CA ALA A 336 7.71 -1.52 0.52
C ALA A 336 8.28 -2.64 -0.37
N ALA A 337 9.00 -2.31 -1.44
CA ALA A 337 9.64 -3.28 -2.32
C ALA A 337 10.92 -3.89 -1.71
N LEU A 338 11.74 -3.07 -1.07
CA LEU A 338 13.00 -3.51 -0.45
C LEU A 338 12.78 -4.22 0.89
N GLY A 339 11.71 -3.89 1.62
CA GLY A 339 11.42 -4.46 2.93
C GLY A 339 11.34 -6.00 2.93
N PRO A 340 10.52 -6.63 2.10
CA PRO A 340 10.45 -8.09 2.04
C PRO A 340 11.77 -8.74 1.62
N VAL A 341 12.53 -8.10 0.72
CA VAL A 341 13.88 -8.60 0.33
C VAL A 341 14.81 -8.56 1.54
N LEU A 342 14.85 -7.45 2.26
CA LEU A 342 15.61 -7.32 3.51
C LEU A 342 15.16 -8.36 4.54
N GLY A 343 13.85 -8.53 4.72
CA GLY A 343 13.28 -9.50 5.64
C GLY A 343 13.66 -10.94 5.30
N GLY A 344 13.62 -11.29 4.01
CA GLY A 344 14.03 -12.60 3.53
C GLY A 344 15.52 -12.88 3.73
N LEU A 345 16.37 -11.87 3.49
CA LEU A 345 17.83 -11.97 3.73
C LEU A 345 18.14 -12.11 5.23
N LEU A 346 17.49 -11.32 6.08
CA LEU A 346 17.66 -11.41 7.54
C LEU A 346 17.21 -12.77 8.06
N ALA A 347 16.05 -13.26 7.64
CA ALA A 347 15.53 -14.56 8.06
C ALA A 347 16.41 -15.74 7.58
N ALA A 348 17.15 -15.57 6.49
CA ALA A 348 18.10 -16.58 6.00
C ALA A 348 19.48 -16.49 6.71
N ALA A 349 19.91 -15.29 7.10
CA ALA A 349 21.24 -15.06 7.67
C ALA A 349 21.31 -15.33 9.17
N VAL A 350 20.19 -15.13 9.91
CA VAL A 350 20.17 -15.26 11.37
C VAL A 350 18.91 -16.02 11.83
N SER A 351 18.85 -16.38 13.12
CA SER A 351 17.63 -16.99 13.66
C SER A 351 16.42 -16.06 13.53
N GLY A 352 15.22 -16.62 13.31
CA GLY A 352 14.00 -15.82 13.14
C GLY A 352 13.74 -14.85 14.31
N THR A 353 14.03 -15.27 15.55
CA THR A 353 13.97 -14.41 16.75
C THR A 353 14.93 -13.23 16.64
N LEU A 354 16.18 -13.45 16.23
CA LEU A 354 17.16 -12.38 16.06
C LEU A 354 16.77 -11.44 14.92
N ALA A 355 16.24 -11.97 13.82
CA ALA A 355 15.74 -11.16 12.71
C ALA A 355 14.60 -10.20 13.14
N VAL A 356 13.65 -10.70 13.95
CA VAL A 356 12.59 -9.87 14.56
C VAL A 356 13.20 -8.80 15.47
N LEU A 357 14.15 -9.14 16.31
CA LEU A 357 14.81 -8.18 17.22
C LEU A 357 15.62 -7.12 16.47
N MET A 358 16.25 -7.48 15.36
CA MET A 358 16.95 -6.51 14.48
C MET A 358 15.96 -5.51 13.87
N CYS A 359 14.79 -5.96 13.40
CA CYS A 359 13.74 -5.07 12.93
C CYS A 359 13.23 -4.17 14.05
N ALA A 360 13.00 -4.72 15.25
CA ALA A 360 12.62 -3.96 16.45
C ALA A 360 13.64 -2.89 16.79
N GLY A 361 14.94 -3.23 16.75
CA GLY A 361 16.04 -2.30 16.96
C GLY A 361 16.06 -1.17 15.93
N GLY A 362 15.84 -1.48 14.65
CA GLY A 362 15.70 -0.49 13.59
C GLY A 362 14.53 0.46 13.81
N ILE A 363 13.36 -0.06 14.18
CA ILE A 363 12.18 0.75 14.51
C ILE A 363 12.44 1.59 15.76
N ALA A 364 13.06 1.03 16.81
CA ALA A 364 13.42 1.74 18.04
C ALA A 364 14.42 2.87 17.78
N ALA A 365 15.41 2.66 16.92
CA ALA A 365 16.34 3.70 16.53
C ALA A 365 15.63 4.90 15.87
N VAL A 366 14.67 4.63 14.98
CA VAL A 366 13.83 5.69 14.39
C VAL A 366 12.96 6.36 15.45
N ALA A 367 12.38 5.58 16.39
CA ALA A 367 11.60 6.13 17.50
C ALA A 367 12.42 7.13 18.35
N VAL A 368 13.67 6.76 18.68
CA VAL A 368 14.59 7.65 19.40
C VAL A 368 14.91 8.91 18.59
N VAL A 369 15.30 8.77 17.32
CA VAL A 369 15.61 9.91 16.44
C VAL A 369 14.40 10.83 16.28
N ALA A 370 13.20 10.27 16.09
CA ALA A 370 11.97 11.05 16.00
C ALA A 370 11.65 11.78 17.31
N THR A 371 11.84 11.12 18.46
CA THR A 371 11.60 11.70 19.80
C THR A 371 12.57 12.84 20.11
N LEU A 372 13.84 12.69 19.72
CA LEU A 372 14.86 13.72 19.95
C LEU A 372 14.82 14.85 18.93
N SER A 373 14.09 14.69 17.82
CA SER A 373 14.04 15.69 16.75
C SER A 373 13.37 16.98 17.21
N PRO A 374 14.10 18.12 17.28
CA PRO A 374 13.50 19.42 17.60
C PRO A 374 12.47 19.85 16.57
N THR A 375 12.66 19.44 15.33
CA THR A 375 11.74 19.74 14.23
C THR A 375 10.37 19.09 14.43
N LEU A 376 10.32 17.85 14.90
CA LEU A 376 9.05 17.18 15.19
C LEU A 376 8.41 17.68 16.48
N ARG A 377 9.19 18.05 17.50
CA ARG A 377 8.68 18.66 18.75
C ARG A 377 8.00 20.01 18.50
N ASN A 378 8.56 20.81 17.59
CA ASN A 378 8.04 22.12 17.21
C ASN A 378 7.03 22.03 16.04
N PHE A 379 6.44 20.86 15.82
CA PHE A 379 5.41 20.71 14.80
C PHE A 379 4.21 21.63 15.14
N PRO A 380 3.80 22.53 14.24
CA PRO A 380 2.81 23.57 14.54
C PRO A 380 1.53 22.95 15.12
N ARG A 381 1.16 23.36 16.34
CA ARG A 381 -0.06 22.92 17.02
C ARG A 381 -1.31 23.64 16.55
N HIS A 382 -1.17 24.78 15.86
CA HIS A 382 -2.29 25.65 15.53
C HIS A 382 -3.02 25.20 14.27
N GLN A 383 -4.33 25.01 14.41
CA GLN A 383 -5.26 25.35 13.37
C GLN A 383 -5.05 26.86 13.11
N ALA A 384 -4.56 27.22 11.92
CA ALA A 384 -4.66 28.59 11.48
C ALA A 384 -6.15 28.95 11.54
N SER A 385 -6.52 29.86 12.44
CA SER A 385 -7.85 30.46 12.44
C SER A 385 -8.07 31.05 11.04
N PRO A 386 -9.27 30.91 10.45
CA PRO A 386 -9.58 31.53 9.16
C PRO A 386 -9.28 33.05 9.11
N ALA A 387 -9.05 33.68 10.24
CA ALA A 387 -8.72 35.10 10.39
C ALA A 387 -7.25 35.48 10.11
N GLU A 388 -6.33 34.50 9.90
CA GLU A 388 -4.90 34.78 9.63
C GLU A 388 -4.47 34.50 8.17
N LEU A 389 -5.41 34.25 7.29
CA LEU A 389 -5.12 34.31 5.86
C LEU A 389 -4.95 35.79 5.49
N PRO A 390 -3.80 36.23 4.91
CA PRO A 390 -3.69 37.58 4.41
C PRO A 390 -4.83 37.79 3.42
N GLU A 391 -5.66 38.81 3.69
CA GLU A 391 -6.68 39.29 2.76
C GLU A 391 -5.98 39.50 1.40
N VAL A 392 -6.35 38.71 0.41
CA VAL A 392 -5.99 38.99 -0.97
C VAL A 392 -6.79 40.23 -1.34
N GLU A 393 -6.16 41.38 -1.22
CA GLU A 393 -6.71 42.66 -1.72
C GLU A 393 -7.14 42.45 -3.18
N PRO A 394 -8.41 42.64 -3.52
CA PRO A 394 -8.83 42.59 -4.91
C PRO A 394 -8.20 43.80 -5.61
N GLN A 395 -7.18 43.56 -6.44
CA GLN A 395 -6.70 44.57 -7.36
C GLN A 395 -7.84 44.93 -8.33
N LEU A 396 -8.64 45.91 -7.93
CA LEU A 396 -9.54 46.64 -8.80
C LEU A 396 -8.69 47.31 -9.88
N LYS A 397 -8.65 46.69 -11.04
CA LYS A 397 -8.22 47.36 -12.28
C LYS A 397 -9.21 48.52 -12.54
N THR A 398 -8.83 49.70 -12.15
CA THR A 398 -9.38 50.93 -12.68
C THR A 398 -8.87 51.11 -14.10
N GLU A 399 -9.50 50.51 -15.07
CA GLU A 399 -9.41 50.98 -16.45
C GLU A 399 -10.28 52.24 -16.59
N GLY A 400 -9.60 53.38 -16.52
CA GLY A 400 -10.18 54.68 -16.80
C GLY A 400 -10.58 54.75 -18.29
N HIS A 401 -11.87 54.84 -18.53
CA HIS A 401 -12.39 55.38 -19.78
C HIS A 401 -12.09 56.90 -19.83
N GLY A 402 -11.18 57.25 -20.71
CA GLY A 402 -11.01 58.64 -21.21
C GLY A 402 -11.37 58.64 -22.69
N GLY A 403 -12.58 59.08 -23.06
CA GLY A 403 -12.88 59.63 -24.39
C GLY A 403 -12.43 61.10 -24.43
N PRO A 404 -12.55 61.84 -25.51
CA PRO A 404 -13.57 61.83 -26.57
C PRO A 404 -13.11 61.30 -27.92
#